data_98c9ba1572a6f98eabcc8dc367afa792
#
_entry.id   98c9ba1572a6f98eabcc8dc367afa792
#
_cell.length_a   1.000
_cell.length_b   1.000
_cell.length_c   1.000
_cell.angle_alpha   90.00
_cell.angle_beta   90.00
_cell.angle_gamma   90.00
#
_symmetry.space_group_name_H-M   'P 1'
#
loop_
_entity.id
_entity.type
_entity.pdbx_description
1 polymer ?
#
loop_
_entity_poly.entity_id
_entity_poly.type
_entity_poly.pdbx_seq_one_letter_code
_entity_poly.pdbx_strand_id
1 'polypeptide(L)'
;NFACPAQVKERIRHFTTREAMDIEHAGPALIDQLVEKKLIADAADLYTLTKEDILKLERMGEKSAQNVIDSIQGSLSRPFDRLIYSLGIRLVGRRTAQLLADHYFDLDELANATAEELGKIHEIGPKVAEGIVVFFKEKENRHLIEKLVKAGVKVKGGGKRQTGPLKGKKFVFTGGMEHYTRPEAEELVRQLGGSASSAVSKETDYVVAGTDPGSKYDKAKKFGVTILTEGEFVALTHRYDKS
;
A
#
# COMPACT_ATOMS: atom_id res chain seq x y z
N ASN A 1 -1.95 4.19 -26.34
CA ASN A 1 -3.37 4.51 -26.48
C ASN A 1 -4.19 3.59 -25.57
N PHE A 2 -4.73 4.13 -24.48
CA PHE A 2 -5.50 3.39 -23.46
C PHE A 2 -6.72 2.65 -24.03
N ALA A 3 -7.25 3.12 -25.16
CA ALA A 3 -8.43 2.56 -25.82
C ALA A 3 -8.13 1.41 -26.80
N CYS A 4 -6.86 1.02 -26.98
CA CYS A 4 -6.54 -0.11 -27.87
C CYS A 4 -6.90 -1.44 -27.20
N PRO A 5 -7.83 -2.25 -27.77
CA PRO A 5 -8.26 -3.52 -27.16
C PRO A 5 -7.11 -4.48 -26.86
N ALA A 6 -6.08 -4.51 -27.70
CA ALA A 6 -4.92 -5.35 -27.48
C ALA A 6 -4.13 -4.93 -26.23
N GLN A 7 -3.97 -3.62 -26.00
CA GLN A 7 -3.29 -3.10 -24.81
C GLN A 7 -4.13 -3.31 -23.55
N VAL A 8 -5.45 -3.17 -23.64
CA VAL A 8 -6.37 -3.47 -22.53
C VAL A 8 -6.23 -4.93 -22.11
N LYS A 9 -6.31 -5.86 -23.06
CA LYS A 9 -6.14 -7.29 -22.81
C LYS A 9 -4.80 -7.59 -22.13
N GLU A 10 -3.71 -7.00 -22.64
CA GLU A 10 -2.36 -7.24 -22.10
C GLU A 10 -2.21 -6.72 -20.68
N ARG A 11 -2.76 -5.55 -20.35
CA ARG A 11 -2.76 -5.01 -18.99
C ARG A 11 -3.55 -5.89 -18.02
N ILE A 12 -4.73 -6.39 -18.45
CA ILE A 12 -5.54 -7.27 -17.60
C ILE A 12 -4.82 -8.62 -17.43
N ARG A 13 -4.21 -9.17 -18.49
CA ARG A 13 -3.39 -10.39 -18.40
C ARG A 13 -2.24 -10.22 -17.42
N HIS A 14 -1.49 -9.11 -17.52
CA HIS A 14 -0.43 -8.80 -16.57
C HIS A 14 -0.94 -8.75 -15.12
N PHE A 15 -2.06 -8.06 -14.90
CA PHE A 15 -2.70 -7.95 -13.59
C PHE A 15 -3.04 -9.31 -12.97
N THR A 16 -3.50 -10.27 -13.77
CA THR A 16 -3.91 -11.61 -13.29
C THR A 16 -2.77 -12.59 -13.09
N THR A 17 -1.54 -12.27 -13.57
CA THR A 17 -0.42 -13.22 -13.48
C THR A 17 -0.10 -13.65 -12.05
N ARG A 18 0.52 -14.83 -11.93
CA ARG A 18 0.99 -15.39 -10.65
C ARG A 18 1.90 -14.44 -9.88
N GLU A 19 2.67 -13.63 -10.57
CA GLU A 19 3.60 -12.67 -9.95
C GLU A 19 2.93 -11.35 -9.53
N ALA A 20 1.77 -11.04 -10.10
CA ALA A 20 0.95 -9.88 -9.79
C ALA A 20 -0.15 -10.26 -8.77
N MET A 21 -1.41 -10.09 -9.11
CA MET A 21 -2.53 -10.37 -8.19
C MET A 21 -2.85 -11.86 -8.06
N ASP A 22 -2.23 -12.72 -8.88
CA ASP A 22 -2.34 -14.20 -8.83
C ASP A 22 -3.80 -14.66 -8.85
N ILE A 23 -4.50 -14.26 -9.89
CA ILE A 23 -5.88 -14.65 -10.13
C ILE A 23 -5.85 -15.92 -10.98
N GLU A 24 -5.88 -17.07 -10.32
CA GLU A 24 -5.90 -18.37 -10.99
C GLU A 24 -7.17 -18.52 -11.83
N HIS A 25 -7.09 -19.39 -12.83
CA HIS A 25 -8.18 -19.67 -13.78
C HIS A 25 -8.57 -18.49 -14.69
N ALA A 26 -8.02 -17.27 -14.50
CA ALA A 26 -8.21 -16.11 -15.38
C ALA A 26 -7.14 -16.07 -16.49
N GLY A 27 -7.06 -17.15 -17.28
CA GLY A 27 -6.10 -17.27 -18.39
C GLY A 27 -6.45 -16.37 -19.59
N PRO A 28 -5.52 -16.26 -20.58
CA PRO A 28 -5.69 -15.37 -21.73
C PRO A 28 -6.99 -15.54 -22.50
N ALA A 29 -7.45 -16.79 -22.71
CA ALA A 29 -8.69 -17.07 -23.44
C ALA A 29 -9.94 -16.55 -22.69
N LEU A 30 -9.95 -16.58 -21.35
CA LEU A 30 -11.04 -16.03 -20.56
C LEU A 30 -11.04 -14.50 -20.63
N ILE A 31 -9.86 -13.88 -20.48
CA ILE A 31 -9.72 -12.42 -20.55
C ILE A 31 -10.14 -11.90 -21.92
N ASP A 32 -9.77 -12.61 -22.99
CA ASP A 32 -10.17 -12.25 -24.35
C ASP A 32 -11.69 -12.21 -24.52
N GLN A 33 -12.38 -13.26 -24.06
CA GLN A 33 -13.84 -13.31 -24.11
C GLN A 33 -14.50 -12.19 -23.27
N LEU A 34 -13.98 -11.93 -22.05
CA LEU A 34 -14.51 -10.89 -21.17
C LEU A 34 -14.40 -9.50 -21.81
N VAL A 35 -13.27 -9.18 -22.43
CA VAL A 35 -13.05 -7.90 -23.12
C VAL A 35 -13.88 -7.81 -24.39
N GLU A 36 -13.92 -8.87 -25.22
CA GLU A 36 -14.69 -8.89 -26.47
C GLU A 36 -16.19 -8.77 -26.23
N LYS A 37 -16.70 -9.41 -25.19
CA LYS A 37 -18.11 -9.28 -24.77
C LYS A 37 -18.40 -8.00 -23.97
N LYS A 38 -17.41 -7.14 -23.80
CA LYS A 38 -17.51 -5.86 -23.05
C LYS A 38 -17.97 -6.04 -21.60
N LEU A 39 -17.66 -7.17 -20.98
CA LEU A 39 -17.93 -7.43 -19.57
C LEU A 39 -16.91 -6.74 -18.67
N ILE A 40 -15.70 -6.54 -19.17
CA ILE A 40 -14.63 -5.78 -18.50
C ILE A 40 -13.98 -4.81 -19.48
N ALA A 41 -13.62 -3.62 -19.01
CA ALA A 41 -12.87 -2.62 -19.73
C ALA A 41 -11.47 -2.38 -19.13
N ASP A 42 -11.27 -2.74 -17.87
CA ASP A 42 -9.99 -2.69 -17.16
C ASP A 42 -9.90 -3.81 -16.11
N ALA A 43 -8.77 -3.87 -15.41
CA ALA A 43 -8.52 -4.93 -14.42
C ALA A 43 -9.42 -4.83 -13.18
N ALA A 44 -9.89 -3.63 -12.82
CA ALA A 44 -10.77 -3.47 -11.66
C ALA A 44 -12.17 -4.04 -11.89
N ASP A 45 -12.62 -4.10 -13.14
CA ASP A 45 -13.92 -4.70 -13.49
C ASP A 45 -13.97 -6.20 -13.19
N LEU A 46 -12.83 -6.88 -13.06
CA LEU A 46 -12.79 -8.28 -12.61
C LEU A 46 -13.51 -8.47 -11.29
N TYR A 47 -13.41 -7.50 -10.37
CA TYR A 47 -14.01 -7.56 -9.03
C TYR A 47 -15.53 -7.31 -9.01
N THR A 48 -16.10 -6.89 -10.13
CA THR A 48 -17.55 -6.69 -10.28
C THR A 48 -18.24 -7.86 -10.99
N LEU A 49 -17.46 -8.81 -11.53
CA LEU A 49 -17.99 -9.97 -12.22
C LEU A 49 -18.78 -10.88 -11.28
N THR A 50 -19.90 -11.36 -11.77
CA THR A 50 -20.70 -12.38 -11.11
C THR A 50 -20.42 -13.78 -11.72
N LYS A 51 -20.79 -14.82 -11.00
CA LYS A 51 -20.71 -16.19 -11.52
C LYS A 51 -21.53 -16.34 -12.81
N GLU A 52 -22.70 -15.70 -12.88
CA GLU A 52 -23.59 -15.69 -14.03
C GLU A 52 -22.94 -15.07 -15.26
N ASP A 53 -22.09 -14.06 -15.08
CA ASP A 53 -21.35 -13.45 -16.18
C ASP A 53 -20.31 -14.41 -16.74
N ILE A 54 -19.61 -15.14 -15.88
CA ILE A 54 -18.64 -16.16 -16.29
C ILE A 54 -19.31 -17.34 -16.99
N LEU A 55 -20.51 -17.76 -16.53
CA LEU A 55 -21.26 -18.85 -17.15
C LEU A 55 -21.74 -18.55 -18.59
N LYS A 56 -21.82 -17.27 -18.98
CA LYS A 56 -22.15 -16.85 -20.36
C LYS A 56 -20.97 -17.02 -21.34
N LEU A 57 -19.79 -17.36 -20.83
CA LEU A 57 -18.59 -17.52 -21.64
C LEU A 57 -18.48 -18.95 -22.18
N GLU A 58 -17.79 -19.09 -23.31
CA GLU A 58 -17.59 -20.39 -23.93
C GLU A 58 -16.75 -21.31 -23.05
N ARG A 59 -17.13 -22.57 -22.97
CA ARG A 59 -16.44 -23.63 -22.23
C ARG A 59 -16.34 -23.40 -20.72
N MET A 60 -17.25 -22.57 -20.17
CA MET A 60 -17.32 -22.32 -18.73
C MET A 60 -18.51 -23.07 -18.12
N GLY A 61 -18.21 -24.02 -17.24
CA GLY A 61 -19.20 -24.73 -16.43
C GLY A 61 -19.24 -24.19 -15.00
N GLU A 62 -20.21 -24.64 -14.22
CA GLU A 62 -20.46 -24.20 -12.83
C GLU A 62 -19.21 -24.19 -11.94
N LYS A 63 -18.44 -25.28 -11.96
CA LYS A 63 -17.21 -25.41 -11.15
C LYS A 63 -16.13 -24.45 -11.60
N SER A 64 -15.93 -24.32 -12.92
CA SER A 64 -14.90 -23.42 -13.47
C SER A 64 -15.26 -21.97 -13.19
N ALA A 65 -16.53 -21.57 -13.33
CA ALA A 65 -16.99 -20.23 -13.01
C ALA A 65 -16.81 -19.91 -11.53
N GLN A 66 -17.14 -20.84 -10.63
CA GLN A 66 -16.93 -20.66 -9.20
C GLN A 66 -15.45 -20.48 -8.86
N ASN A 67 -14.55 -21.31 -9.42
CA ASN A 67 -13.11 -21.21 -9.20
C ASN A 67 -12.55 -19.84 -9.63
N VAL A 68 -13.03 -19.28 -10.75
CA VAL A 68 -12.64 -17.94 -11.21
C VAL A 68 -13.07 -16.88 -10.18
N ILE A 69 -14.33 -16.90 -9.75
CA ILE A 69 -14.85 -15.94 -8.78
C ILE A 69 -14.11 -16.05 -7.45
N ASP A 70 -13.89 -17.26 -6.94
CA ASP A 70 -13.16 -17.49 -5.68
C ASP A 70 -11.73 -16.97 -5.76
N SER A 71 -11.06 -17.16 -6.91
CA SER A 71 -9.71 -16.66 -7.13
C SER A 71 -9.65 -15.12 -7.22
N ILE A 72 -10.63 -14.50 -7.88
CA ILE A 72 -10.77 -13.04 -7.91
C ILE A 72 -10.95 -12.50 -6.47
N GLN A 73 -11.87 -13.08 -5.69
CA GLN A 73 -12.11 -12.65 -4.31
C GLN A 73 -10.88 -12.89 -3.42
N GLY A 74 -10.19 -14.02 -3.58
CA GLY A 74 -8.95 -14.31 -2.86
C GLY A 74 -7.82 -13.31 -3.15
N SER A 75 -7.83 -12.68 -4.32
CA SER A 75 -6.82 -11.70 -4.70
C SER A 75 -6.95 -10.36 -3.97
N LEU A 76 -8.10 -10.03 -3.40
CA LEU A 76 -8.34 -8.77 -2.66
C LEU A 76 -7.33 -8.53 -1.53
N SER A 77 -6.84 -9.60 -0.90
CA SER A 77 -5.91 -9.56 0.23
C SER A 77 -4.43 -9.69 -0.17
N ARG A 78 -4.12 -9.71 -1.46
CA ARG A 78 -2.72 -9.82 -1.90
C ARG A 78 -1.85 -8.70 -1.35
N PRO A 79 -0.55 -8.95 -1.10
CA PRO A 79 0.38 -7.95 -0.58
C PRO A 79 0.48 -6.71 -1.46
N PHE A 80 0.77 -5.57 -0.84
CA PHE A 80 0.79 -4.26 -1.50
C PHE A 80 1.84 -4.14 -2.62
N ASP A 81 3.00 -4.77 -2.48
CA ASP A 81 4.02 -4.84 -3.52
C ASP A 81 3.51 -5.51 -4.80
N ARG A 82 2.67 -6.54 -4.64
CA ARG A 82 2.04 -7.23 -5.78
C ARG A 82 1.02 -6.35 -6.47
N LEU A 83 0.26 -5.57 -5.71
CA LEU A 83 -0.64 -4.57 -6.29
C LEU A 83 0.14 -3.53 -7.09
N ILE A 84 1.20 -2.93 -6.52
CA ILE A 84 2.04 -1.96 -7.24
C ILE A 84 2.59 -2.57 -8.55
N TYR A 85 3.10 -3.81 -8.48
CA TYR A 85 3.58 -4.50 -9.67
C TYR A 85 2.48 -4.73 -10.71
N SER A 86 1.28 -5.12 -10.25
CA SER A 86 0.14 -5.41 -11.12
C SER A 86 -0.39 -4.22 -11.90
N LEU A 87 -0.15 -2.99 -11.40
CA LEU A 87 -0.52 -1.76 -12.11
C LEU A 87 0.23 -1.55 -13.43
N GLY A 88 1.32 -2.30 -13.66
CA GLY A 88 2.07 -2.24 -14.91
C GLY A 88 2.77 -0.90 -15.16
N ILE A 89 3.20 -0.21 -14.10
CA ILE A 89 3.93 1.06 -14.19
C ILE A 89 5.23 0.83 -14.98
N ARG A 90 5.46 1.63 -15.99
CA ARG A 90 6.65 1.49 -16.86
C ARG A 90 7.94 1.52 -16.03
N LEU A 91 8.84 0.56 -16.29
CA LEU A 91 10.12 0.37 -15.61
C LEU A 91 10.00 -0.05 -14.12
N VAL A 92 8.81 -0.27 -13.61
CA VAL A 92 8.60 -0.81 -12.26
C VAL A 92 8.47 -2.33 -12.34
N GLY A 93 9.56 -3.03 -12.02
CA GLY A 93 9.59 -4.48 -11.88
C GLY A 93 9.24 -4.92 -10.45
N ARG A 94 9.27 -6.23 -10.21
CA ARG A 94 8.99 -6.83 -8.90
C ARG A 94 9.84 -6.21 -7.77
N ARG A 95 11.15 -6.06 -8.00
CA ARG A 95 12.07 -5.49 -7.01
C ARG A 95 11.72 -4.03 -6.69
N THR A 96 11.46 -3.23 -7.71
CA THR A 96 11.06 -1.82 -7.51
C THR A 96 9.72 -1.71 -6.81
N ALA A 97 8.74 -2.55 -7.15
CA ALA A 97 7.44 -2.60 -6.47
C ALA A 97 7.59 -2.95 -4.98
N GLN A 98 8.48 -3.89 -4.63
CA GLN A 98 8.80 -4.21 -3.24
C GLN A 98 9.41 -3.01 -2.51
N LEU A 99 10.40 -2.34 -3.11
CA LEU A 99 11.02 -1.14 -2.52
C LEU A 99 10.00 -0.03 -2.27
N LEU A 100 9.07 0.18 -3.21
CA LEU A 100 7.98 1.15 -3.05
C LEU A 100 7.04 0.75 -1.91
N ALA A 101 6.65 -0.53 -1.82
CA ALA A 101 5.79 -1.03 -0.76
C ALA A 101 6.44 -0.98 0.64
N ASP A 102 7.77 -1.12 0.70
CA ASP A 102 8.52 -0.97 1.94
C ASP A 102 8.65 0.50 2.37
N HIS A 103 8.59 1.43 1.40
CA HIS A 103 8.82 2.86 1.63
C HIS A 103 7.52 3.62 1.88
N TYR A 104 6.47 3.32 1.14
CA TYR A 104 5.17 3.99 1.21
C TYR A 104 4.15 3.15 1.97
N PHE A 105 3.36 3.85 2.79
CA PHE A 105 2.34 3.19 3.63
C PHE A 105 1.15 2.71 2.80
N ASP A 106 0.70 3.51 1.85
CA ASP A 106 -0.44 3.20 1.00
C ASP A 106 -0.27 3.77 -0.42
N LEU A 107 -1.26 3.47 -1.25
CA LEU A 107 -1.25 3.87 -2.65
C LEU A 107 -1.44 5.39 -2.83
N ASP A 108 -2.16 6.05 -1.91
CA ASP A 108 -2.36 7.49 -1.95
C ASP A 108 -1.06 8.24 -1.65
N GLU A 109 -0.29 7.77 -0.67
CA GLU A 109 1.02 8.33 -0.36
C GLU A 109 1.98 8.18 -1.54
N LEU A 110 2.01 7.00 -2.17
CA LEU A 110 2.82 6.76 -3.37
C LEU A 110 2.36 7.64 -4.55
N ALA A 111 1.07 7.82 -4.73
CA ALA A 111 0.51 8.64 -5.81
C ALA A 111 0.84 10.14 -5.67
N ASN A 112 1.05 10.62 -4.45
CA ASN A 112 1.41 12.00 -4.14
C ASN A 112 2.93 12.23 -4.04
N ALA A 113 3.73 11.18 -4.18
CA ALA A 113 5.19 11.28 -4.12
C ALA A 113 5.76 12.09 -5.29
N THR A 114 6.75 12.92 -5.02
CA THR A 114 7.48 13.65 -6.05
C THR A 114 8.60 12.81 -6.66
N ALA A 115 9.03 13.16 -7.88
CA ALA A 115 10.16 12.48 -8.52
C ALA A 115 11.46 12.60 -7.69
N GLU A 116 11.63 13.70 -6.95
CA GLU A 116 12.76 13.90 -6.06
C GLU A 116 12.73 12.95 -4.85
N GLU A 117 11.56 12.78 -4.21
CA GLU A 117 11.39 11.84 -3.09
C GLU A 117 11.60 10.41 -3.54
N LEU A 118 11.01 10.01 -4.67
CA LEU A 118 11.20 8.68 -5.27
C LEU A 118 12.67 8.41 -5.61
N GLY A 119 13.37 9.41 -6.15
CA GLY A 119 14.79 9.30 -6.53
C GLY A 119 15.75 9.18 -5.33
N LYS A 120 15.31 9.45 -4.10
CA LYS A 120 16.07 9.22 -2.86
C LYS A 120 16.07 7.75 -2.43
N ILE A 121 15.16 6.93 -2.98
CA ILE A 121 15.10 5.50 -2.70
C ILE A 121 16.20 4.81 -3.50
N HIS A 122 17.05 4.07 -2.81
CA HIS A 122 18.11 3.30 -3.46
C HIS A 122 17.54 2.38 -4.55
N GLU A 123 18.19 2.25 -5.67
CA GLU A 123 17.75 1.50 -6.87
C GLU A 123 16.62 2.17 -7.70
N ILE A 124 16.07 3.31 -7.28
CA ILE A 124 15.08 4.05 -8.08
C ILE A 124 15.77 5.23 -8.79
N GLY A 125 16.06 5.03 -10.06
CA GLY A 125 16.67 6.07 -10.89
C GLY A 125 15.67 7.13 -11.38
N PRO A 126 16.14 8.28 -11.91
CA PRO A 126 15.28 9.39 -12.33
C PRO A 126 14.18 8.99 -13.32
N LYS A 127 14.51 8.14 -14.32
CA LYS A 127 13.54 7.67 -15.32
C LYS A 127 12.41 6.83 -14.72
N VAL A 128 12.72 6.03 -13.69
CA VAL A 128 11.72 5.23 -12.97
C VAL A 128 10.84 6.15 -12.14
N ALA A 129 11.44 7.09 -11.40
CA ALA A 129 10.74 8.08 -10.59
C ALA A 129 9.76 8.93 -11.43
N GLU A 130 10.23 9.46 -12.56
CA GLU A 130 9.39 10.20 -13.51
C GLU A 130 8.24 9.32 -14.05
N GLY A 131 8.52 8.06 -14.40
CA GLY A 131 7.52 7.12 -14.90
C GLY A 131 6.41 6.85 -13.88
N ILE A 132 6.75 6.74 -12.58
CA ILE A 132 5.79 6.59 -11.49
C ILE A 132 4.91 7.84 -11.37
N VAL A 133 5.51 9.04 -11.34
CA VAL A 133 4.77 10.31 -11.23
C VAL A 133 3.81 10.49 -12.42
N VAL A 134 4.28 10.21 -13.64
CA VAL A 134 3.43 10.28 -14.84
C VAL A 134 2.27 9.31 -14.76
N PHE A 135 2.50 8.07 -14.34
CA PHE A 135 1.47 7.06 -14.20
C PHE A 135 0.32 7.52 -13.30
N PHE A 136 0.62 8.08 -12.12
CA PHE A 136 -0.40 8.55 -11.17
C PHE A 136 -1.08 9.87 -11.57
N LYS A 137 -0.50 10.64 -12.50
CA LYS A 137 -1.13 11.84 -13.07
C LYS A 137 -2.17 11.52 -14.14
N GLU A 138 -2.07 10.38 -14.82
CA GLU A 138 -3.00 9.96 -15.85
C GLU A 138 -4.39 9.67 -15.28
N LYS A 139 -5.43 10.25 -15.91
CA LYS A 139 -6.83 10.14 -15.46
C LYS A 139 -7.32 8.69 -15.39
N GLU A 140 -6.98 7.93 -16.41
CA GLU A 140 -7.40 6.54 -16.56
C GLU A 140 -6.81 5.65 -15.47
N ASN A 141 -5.54 5.87 -15.11
CA ASN A 141 -4.89 5.15 -14.03
C ASN A 141 -5.49 5.51 -12.67
N ARG A 142 -5.79 6.78 -12.43
CA ARG A 142 -6.48 7.20 -11.20
C ARG A 142 -7.86 6.56 -11.09
N HIS A 143 -8.62 6.55 -12.18
CA HIS A 143 -9.93 5.92 -12.21
C HIS A 143 -9.85 4.40 -11.94
N LEU A 144 -8.86 3.71 -12.52
CA LEU A 144 -8.58 2.31 -12.23
C LEU A 144 -8.33 2.09 -10.72
N ILE A 145 -7.47 2.94 -10.12
CA ILE A 145 -7.14 2.86 -8.69
C ILE A 145 -8.37 3.09 -7.81
N GLU A 146 -9.18 4.11 -8.10
CA GLU A 146 -10.43 4.37 -7.39
C GLU A 146 -11.37 3.16 -7.43
N LYS A 147 -11.50 2.50 -8.58
CA LYS A 147 -12.29 1.27 -8.74
C LYS A 147 -11.72 0.12 -7.90
N LEU A 148 -10.40 -0.08 -7.89
CA LEU A 148 -9.74 -1.12 -7.08
C LEU A 148 -9.96 -0.90 -5.59
N VAL A 149 -9.81 0.35 -5.10
CA VAL A 149 -10.10 0.72 -3.71
C VAL A 149 -11.56 0.43 -3.36
N LYS A 150 -12.50 0.82 -4.24
CA LYS A 150 -13.93 0.61 -4.07
C LYS A 150 -14.31 -0.88 -4.04
N ALA A 151 -13.58 -1.69 -4.78
CA ALA A 151 -13.73 -3.15 -4.78
C ALA A 151 -13.17 -3.83 -3.52
N GLY A 152 -12.46 -3.10 -2.67
CA GLY A 152 -11.89 -3.62 -1.42
C GLY A 152 -10.50 -4.25 -1.58
N VAL A 153 -9.78 -3.97 -2.67
CA VAL A 153 -8.40 -4.41 -2.83
C VAL A 153 -7.52 -3.78 -1.75
N LYS A 154 -6.64 -4.59 -1.14
CA LYS A 154 -5.71 -4.13 -0.11
C LYS A 154 -4.67 -3.17 -0.70
N VAL A 155 -4.84 -1.88 -0.45
CA VAL A 155 -3.99 -0.79 -0.96
C VAL A 155 -2.94 -0.29 0.04
N LYS A 156 -2.75 -1.00 1.16
CA LYS A 156 -1.82 -0.64 2.24
C LYS A 156 -0.70 -1.66 2.33
N GLY A 157 0.52 -1.13 2.48
CA GLY A 157 1.75 -1.89 2.66
C GLY A 157 2.26 -1.93 4.09
N GLY A 158 3.51 -2.33 4.23
CA GLY A 158 4.29 -2.25 5.47
C GLY A 158 5.13 -0.98 5.60
N GLY A 159 5.07 -0.10 4.60
CA GLY A 159 5.80 1.17 4.58
C GLY A 159 5.40 2.08 5.75
N LYS A 160 6.31 2.93 6.15
CA LYS A 160 6.04 3.95 7.18
C LYS A 160 5.27 5.09 6.53
N ARG A 161 4.14 5.49 7.11
CA ARG A 161 3.41 6.66 6.64
C ARG A 161 4.33 7.89 6.68
N GLN A 162 4.66 8.45 5.51
CA GLN A 162 5.54 9.63 5.42
C GLN A 162 4.78 10.96 5.49
N THR A 163 3.45 10.90 5.49
CA THR A 163 2.55 12.06 5.60
C THR A 163 1.78 12.00 6.91
N GLY A 164 1.65 13.15 7.55
CA GLY A 164 0.91 13.25 8.81
C GLY A 164 1.55 14.26 9.75
N PRO A 165 0.85 14.59 10.84
CA PRO A 165 1.29 15.63 11.78
C PRO A 165 2.59 15.28 12.52
N LEU A 166 2.98 14.01 12.54
CA LEU A 166 4.24 13.54 13.13
C LEU A 166 5.30 13.22 12.07
N LYS A 167 5.14 13.73 10.83
CA LYS A 167 6.12 13.52 9.74
C LYS A 167 7.54 13.88 10.19
N GLY A 168 8.45 12.93 9.98
CA GLY A 168 9.86 13.09 10.31
C GLY A 168 10.18 12.97 11.80
N LYS A 169 9.19 12.79 12.69
CA LYS A 169 9.41 12.63 14.12
C LYS A 169 9.72 11.19 14.49
N LYS A 170 10.75 10.99 15.29
CA LYS A 170 11.22 9.70 15.77
C LYS A 170 10.91 9.52 17.25
N PHE A 171 10.14 8.47 17.55
CA PHE A 171 9.71 8.13 18.91
C PHE A 171 10.44 6.88 19.43
N VAL A 172 10.67 6.87 20.74
CA VAL A 172 11.11 5.67 21.48
C VAL A 172 10.23 5.49 22.69
N PHE A 173 9.77 4.28 22.93
CA PHE A 173 8.93 3.94 24.08
C PHE A 173 9.72 3.18 25.14
N THR A 174 9.50 3.53 26.43
CA THR A 174 10.17 2.92 27.57
C THR A 174 9.23 2.85 28.79
N GLY A 175 9.38 1.81 29.60
CA GLY A 175 8.47 1.57 30.73
C GLY A 175 7.18 0.87 30.33
N GLY A 176 6.34 0.59 31.34
CA GLY A 176 4.99 0.06 31.17
C GLY A 176 4.04 1.16 30.74
N MET A 177 3.12 0.88 29.82
CA MET A 177 2.10 1.79 29.34
C MET A 177 0.72 1.30 29.79
N GLU A 178 -0.19 2.21 30.15
CA GLU A 178 -1.52 1.89 30.69
C GLU A 178 -2.61 1.97 29.63
N HIS A 179 -2.50 2.93 28.68
CA HIS A 179 -3.53 3.20 27.65
C HIS A 179 -3.31 2.45 26.35
N TYR A 180 -2.05 2.14 26.02
CA TYR A 180 -1.67 1.43 24.82
C TYR A 180 -0.66 0.33 25.14
N THR A 181 -0.72 -0.77 24.44
CA THR A 181 0.45 -1.65 24.35
C THR A 181 1.54 -0.98 23.51
N ARG A 182 2.80 -1.37 23.70
CA ARG A 182 3.90 -0.81 22.90
C ARG A 182 3.68 -0.95 21.40
N PRO A 183 3.25 -2.12 20.85
CA PRO A 183 2.94 -2.23 19.42
C PRO A 183 1.85 -1.28 18.93
N GLU A 184 0.81 -1.05 19.72
CA GLU A 184 -0.27 -0.11 19.39
C GLU A 184 0.22 1.33 19.36
N ALA A 185 1.01 1.75 20.34
CA ALA A 185 1.60 3.10 20.38
C ALA A 185 2.58 3.33 19.21
N GLU A 186 3.40 2.33 18.88
CA GLU A 186 4.29 2.39 17.73
C GLU A 186 3.52 2.46 16.41
N GLU A 187 2.41 1.73 16.30
CA GLU A 187 1.54 1.75 15.13
C GLU A 187 0.82 3.10 14.99
N LEU A 188 0.32 3.67 16.09
CA LEU A 188 -0.31 5.00 16.10
C LEU A 188 0.67 6.10 15.63
N VAL A 189 1.94 6.05 16.08
CA VAL A 189 2.97 6.96 15.59
C VAL A 189 3.18 6.79 14.09
N ARG A 190 3.21 5.56 13.58
CA ARG A 190 3.35 5.28 12.15
C ARG A 190 2.16 5.80 11.34
N GLN A 191 0.93 5.61 11.83
CA GLN A 191 -0.29 6.13 11.20
C GLN A 191 -0.30 7.65 11.10
N LEU A 192 0.31 8.33 12.07
CA LEU A 192 0.44 9.79 12.10
C LEU A 192 1.70 10.32 11.36
N GLY A 193 2.41 9.46 10.64
CA GLY A 193 3.57 9.83 9.80
C GLY A 193 4.91 9.85 10.50
N GLY A 194 4.96 9.49 11.79
CA GLY A 194 6.19 9.38 12.55
C GLY A 194 6.87 8.01 12.40
N SER A 195 7.99 7.84 13.08
CA SER A 195 8.70 6.57 13.16
C SER A 195 8.95 6.16 14.62
N ALA A 196 8.88 4.87 14.92
CA ALA A 196 9.23 4.31 16.21
C ALA A 196 10.56 3.54 16.13
N SER A 197 11.41 3.69 17.13
CA SER A 197 12.72 3.01 17.23
C SER A 197 12.85 2.27 18.57
N SER A 198 13.60 1.18 18.56
CA SER A 198 13.90 0.43 19.78
C SER A 198 15.01 1.05 20.63
N ALA A 199 15.81 1.98 20.07
CA ALA A 199 16.96 2.59 20.76
C ALA A 199 16.92 4.11 20.69
N VAL A 200 17.33 4.78 21.77
CA VAL A 200 17.49 6.24 21.84
C VAL A 200 18.80 6.65 21.18
N SER A 201 18.73 7.61 20.28
CA SER A 201 19.87 8.24 19.60
C SER A 201 19.73 9.77 19.61
N LYS A 202 20.72 10.49 19.10
CA LYS A 202 20.65 11.96 18.91
C LYS A 202 19.58 12.37 17.88
N GLU A 203 19.14 11.45 17.05
CA GLU A 203 18.08 11.67 16.06
C GLU A 203 16.69 11.33 16.60
N THR A 204 16.55 10.95 17.88
CA THR A 204 15.28 10.71 18.54
C THR A 204 14.66 12.05 18.91
N ASP A 205 13.43 12.32 18.49
CA ASP A 205 12.70 13.54 18.84
C ASP A 205 12.00 13.42 20.20
N TYR A 206 11.37 12.26 20.44
CA TYR A 206 10.58 12.03 21.64
C TYR A 206 10.87 10.67 22.26
N VAL A 207 10.96 10.66 23.59
CA VAL A 207 10.92 9.41 24.38
C VAL A 207 9.64 9.43 25.21
N VAL A 208 8.75 8.47 24.97
CA VAL A 208 7.52 8.30 25.76
C VAL A 208 7.86 7.37 26.94
N ALA A 209 7.73 7.89 28.14
CA ALA A 209 8.02 7.19 29.38
C ALA A 209 6.72 6.81 30.10
N GLY A 210 6.47 5.51 30.22
CA GLY A 210 5.44 4.97 31.10
C GLY A 210 5.96 4.71 32.52
N THR A 211 5.33 3.78 33.22
CA THR A 211 5.73 3.35 34.56
C THR A 211 7.07 2.61 34.53
N ASP A 212 7.93 2.85 35.52
CA ASP A 212 9.26 2.26 35.65
C ASP A 212 10.13 2.34 34.38
N PRO A 213 10.40 3.55 33.88
CA PRO A 213 11.20 3.74 32.68
C PRO A 213 12.65 3.32 32.94
N GLY A 214 13.16 2.39 32.11
CA GLY A 214 14.53 1.86 32.23
C GLY A 214 15.59 2.76 31.58
N SER A 215 16.75 2.17 31.27
CA SER A 215 17.97 2.84 30.76
C SER A 215 17.76 3.75 29.54
N LYS A 216 16.67 3.62 28.80
CA LYS A 216 16.33 4.50 27.67
C LYS A 216 15.95 5.91 28.15
N TYR A 217 15.34 6.03 29.32
CA TYR A 217 15.01 7.31 29.95
C TYR A 217 16.28 8.10 30.30
N ASP A 218 17.28 7.42 30.90
CA ASP A 218 18.55 8.06 31.24
C ASP A 218 19.34 8.50 30.00
N LYS A 219 19.28 7.67 28.94
CA LYS A 219 19.88 8.02 27.66
C LYS A 219 19.17 9.25 27.02
N ALA A 220 17.86 9.35 27.12
CA ALA A 220 17.11 10.49 26.63
C ALA A 220 17.54 11.78 27.33
N LYS A 221 17.66 11.76 28.65
CA LYS A 221 18.19 12.90 29.42
C LYS A 221 19.62 13.27 29.00
N LYS A 222 20.49 12.29 28.83
CA LYS A 222 21.88 12.50 28.41
C LYS A 222 21.99 13.15 27.01
N PHE A 223 21.07 12.80 26.10
CA PHE A 223 21.07 13.35 24.74
C PHE A 223 20.22 14.62 24.57
N GLY A 224 19.54 15.08 25.63
CA GLY A 224 18.63 16.22 25.57
C GLY A 224 17.36 15.99 24.75
N VAL A 225 16.94 14.72 24.64
CA VAL A 225 15.73 14.34 23.91
C VAL A 225 14.50 14.71 24.73
N THR A 226 13.46 15.22 24.09
CA THR A 226 12.18 15.54 24.74
C THR A 226 11.54 14.27 25.29
N ILE A 227 11.25 14.26 26.60
CA ILE A 227 10.57 13.15 27.26
C ILE A 227 9.11 13.52 27.46
N LEU A 228 8.22 12.66 27.01
CA LEU A 228 6.77 12.76 27.20
C LEU A 228 6.33 11.69 28.18
N THR A 229 5.38 12.01 29.04
CA THR A 229 4.58 11.02 29.75
C THR A 229 3.61 10.34 28.78
N GLU A 230 3.06 9.19 29.15
CA GLU A 230 2.03 8.53 28.33
C GLU A 230 0.82 9.45 28.11
N GLY A 231 0.36 10.19 29.14
CA GLY A 231 -0.74 11.13 29.02
C GLY A 231 -0.46 12.28 28.03
N GLU A 232 0.78 12.79 28.01
CA GLU A 232 1.18 13.81 27.04
C GLU A 232 1.25 13.25 25.62
N PHE A 233 1.68 11.99 25.46
CA PHE A 233 1.64 11.29 24.19
C PHE A 233 0.20 11.09 23.69
N VAL A 234 -0.70 10.65 24.55
CA VAL A 234 -2.13 10.53 24.26
C VAL A 234 -2.71 11.89 23.83
N ALA A 235 -2.43 12.96 24.58
CA ALA A 235 -2.89 14.30 24.24
C ALA A 235 -2.31 14.80 22.89
N LEU A 236 -1.05 14.47 22.60
CA LEU A 236 -0.41 14.81 21.33
C LEU A 236 -1.09 14.09 20.17
N THR A 237 -1.37 12.79 20.28
CA THR A 237 -1.96 11.98 19.21
C THR A 237 -3.45 12.28 19.00
N HIS A 238 -4.23 12.50 20.07
CA HIS A 238 -5.65 12.85 19.98
C HIS A 238 -5.93 14.22 19.35
N ARG A 239 -4.97 15.14 19.34
CA ARG A 239 -5.11 16.42 18.59
C ARG A 239 -5.28 16.18 17.09
N TYR A 240 -4.83 15.03 16.61
CA TYR A 240 -4.75 14.70 15.18
C TYR A 240 -5.76 13.62 14.75
N ASP A 241 -6.47 13.01 15.71
CA ASP A 241 -7.49 11.99 15.45
C ASP A 241 -8.87 12.61 15.10
N LYS A 242 -9.01 13.93 15.21
CA LYS A 242 -10.25 14.69 14.97
C LYS A 242 -10.24 15.51 13.66
N SER A 243 -9.33 15.20 12.72
CA SER A 243 -9.28 15.93 11.46
C SER A 243 -9.56 15.03 10.27
#